data_9cecdc1325b11515dc22a5dab3b713ef
#
_entry.id   9cecdc1325b11515dc22a5dab3b713ef
#
_cell.length_a   1.000
_cell.length_b   1.000
_cell.length_c   1.000
_cell.angle_alpha   90.00
_cell.angle_beta   90.00
_cell.angle_gamma   90.00
#
_symmetry.space_group_name_H-M   'P 1'
#
loop_
_entity.id
_entity.type
_entity.pdbx_description
1 polymer ?
#
loop_
_entity_poly.entity_id
_entity_poly.type
_entity_poly.pdbx_seq_one_letter_code
_entity_poly.pdbx_strand_id
1 'polypeptide(L)'
;MPTQNDGDSTVPVEARARRKRPTRAKQKAGSKRPTKAEQRAEMMEQILDAAEELFSKHGLYGVTLKDVAHRVGVHHTLMNYYFKDKKKLFDAVFARRAVVTSTRRIQALDEYEAATKGKPTVEGALRAFLDTDLDLYIQGGKTWKNYGALGAQVANTPEWGAELMDRHFDPVVLRLIKLLKLALPYCSEEDIFWGYHFVSGALLLTLARTGRIDKLSGGLCSSEDFAAVKKRMATFMAGGFLAVCGKR
;
A
#
# COMPACT_ATOMS: atom_id res chain seq x y z
N MET A 1 57.10 -57.20 2.96
CA MET A 1 58.24 -57.82 2.19
C MET A 1 57.68 -58.56 1.01
N PRO A 2 58.39 -58.62 -0.08
CA PRO A 2 59.08 -57.68 -0.93
C PRO A 2 58.38 -57.68 -2.33
N THR A 3 58.70 -56.96 -3.35
CA THR A 3 59.87 -56.56 -4.09
C THR A 3 59.48 -55.56 -5.19
N GLN A 4 60.10 -54.47 -5.31
CA GLN A 4 60.95 -54.01 -6.41
C GLN A 4 60.66 -54.60 -7.79
N ASN A 5 60.44 -53.74 -8.80
CA ASN A 5 61.47 -53.55 -9.82
C ASN A 5 61.20 -52.36 -10.74
N ASP A 6 62.31 -51.76 -11.13
CA ASP A 6 62.61 -50.63 -11.96
C ASP A 6 62.15 -50.75 -13.41
N GLY A 7 62.03 -49.56 -14.10
CA GLY A 7 61.85 -49.45 -15.53
C GLY A 7 61.95 -48.03 -16.00
N ASP A 8 63.20 -47.56 -16.13
CA ASP A 8 63.67 -46.42 -16.84
C ASP A 8 63.18 -46.36 -18.30
N SER A 9 62.71 -45.23 -18.77
CA SER A 9 62.83 -44.87 -20.21
C SER A 9 62.59 -43.36 -20.44
N THR A 10 63.63 -42.69 -20.67
CA THR A 10 63.94 -41.43 -21.39
C THR A 10 62.91 -40.80 -22.31
N VAL A 11 62.68 -39.54 -22.03
CA VAL A 11 62.46 -38.26 -22.75
C VAL A 11 62.25 -38.25 -24.28
N PRO A 12 61.40 -37.34 -24.87
CA PRO A 12 62.02 -36.07 -25.32
C PRO A 12 61.24 -34.80 -24.95
N VAL A 13 62.02 -33.76 -24.83
CA VAL A 13 61.66 -32.35 -24.64
C VAL A 13 60.97 -31.81 -25.91
N GLU A 14 59.74 -31.37 -25.82
CA GLU A 14 59.13 -30.51 -26.84
C GLU A 14 58.53 -29.24 -26.23
N ALA A 15 58.97 -28.21 -26.81
CA ALA A 15 58.63 -26.80 -26.82
C ALA A 15 57.43 -26.29 -25.94
N ARG A 16 57.77 -25.50 -24.92
CA ARG A 16 56.85 -24.61 -24.19
C ARG A 16 56.30 -23.53 -25.12
N ALA A 17 55.11 -23.68 -25.66
CA ALA A 17 54.32 -22.60 -26.24
C ALA A 17 53.82 -21.65 -25.14
N ARG A 18 54.29 -20.40 -25.15
CA ARG A 18 53.86 -19.32 -24.30
C ARG A 18 52.35 -19.06 -24.52
N ARG A 19 51.48 -19.54 -23.66
CA ARG A 19 50.07 -19.17 -23.57
C ARG A 19 49.99 -17.69 -23.11
N LYS A 20 49.60 -16.79 -24.00
CA LYS A 20 49.24 -15.40 -23.69
C LYS A 20 48.04 -15.43 -22.73
N ARG A 21 48.18 -14.85 -21.54
CA ARG A 21 47.11 -14.55 -20.62
C ARG A 21 46.09 -13.66 -21.31
N PRO A 22 44.75 -13.99 -21.25
CA PRO A 22 43.76 -13.02 -21.73
C PRO A 22 43.75 -11.82 -20.79
N THR A 23 43.93 -10.67 -21.35
CA THR A 23 43.77 -9.36 -20.70
C THR A 23 42.32 -9.22 -20.26
N ARG A 24 42.12 -9.25 -18.95
CA ARG A 24 40.83 -9.00 -18.30
C ARG A 24 40.43 -7.52 -18.56
N ALA A 25 39.62 -7.30 -19.61
CA ALA A 25 38.99 -6.02 -19.85
C ALA A 25 38.11 -5.70 -18.60
N LYS A 26 38.56 -4.74 -17.81
CA LYS A 26 37.78 -4.12 -16.74
C LYS A 26 36.64 -3.35 -17.38
N GLN A 27 35.47 -3.97 -17.54
CA GLN A 27 34.22 -3.23 -17.65
C GLN A 27 33.99 -2.52 -16.33
N LYS A 28 34.50 -1.32 -16.19
CA LYS A 28 34.01 -0.34 -15.24
C LYS A 28 32.67 0.17 -15.80
N ALA A 29 31.56 -0.49 -15.41
CA ALA A 29 30.27 0.16 -15.42
C ALA A 29 30.38 1.34 -14.44
N GLY A 30 30.57 2.53 -14.97
CA GLY A 30 30.61 3.76 -14.21
C GLY A 30 29.22 4.06 -13.65
N SER A 31 28.91 3.64 -12.41
CA SER A 31 27.76 4.18 -11.71
C SER A 31 28.03 5.67 -11.53
N LYS A 32 27.31 6.51 -12.24
CA LYS A 32 27.31 7.96 -12.02
C LYS A 32 27.00 8.21 -10.55
N ARG A 33 27.87 8.95 -9.87
CA ARG A 33 27.60 9.38 -8.48
C ARG A 33 26.27 10.14 -8.48
N PRO A 34 25.31 9.78 -7.61
CA PRO A 34 24.00 10.44 -7.60
C PRO A 34 24.17 11.95 -7.38
N THR A 35 23.39 12.72 -8.09
CA THR A 35 23.36 14.19 -7.97
C THR A 35 22.82 14.59 -6.58
N LYS A 36 23.06 15.83 -6.16
CA LYS A 36 22.50 16.36 -4.91
C LYS A 36 20.96 16.29 -4.88
N ALA A 37 20.32 16.46 -6.03
CA ALA A 37 18.86 16.36 -6.16
C ALA A 37 18.38 14.92 -5.97
N GLU A 38 19.05 13.95 -6.57
CA GLU A 38 18.74 12.52 -6.39
C GLU A 38 18.97 12.06 -4.94
N GLN A 39 20.08 12.47 -4.31
CA GLN A 39 20.35 12.18 -2.90
C GLN A 39 19.28 12.77 -1.98
N ARG A 40 18.81 13.99 -2.29
CA ARG A 40 17.73 14.63 -1.53
C ARG A 40 16.40 13.89 -1.69
N ALA A 41 16.06 13.46 -2.91
CA ALA A 41 14.86 12.69 -3.19
C ALA A 41 14.88 11.32 -2.46
N GLU A 42 16.01 10.62 -2.53
CA GLU A 42 16.21 9.35 -1.83
C GLU A 42 16.08 9.50 -0.30
N MET A 43 16.69 10.53 0.27
CA MET A 43 16.56 10.83 1.70
C MET A 43 15.10 11.14 2.08
N MET A 44 14.37 11.89 1.25
CA MET A 44 12.96 12.17 1.47
C MET A 44 12.14 10.88 1.52
N GLU A 45 12.32 9.95 0.57
CA GLU A 45 11.63 8.66 0.57
C GLU A 45 11.96 7.83 1.81
N GLN A 46 13.23 7.79 2.24
CA GLN A 46 13.64 7.09 3.47
C GLN A 46 12.95 7.67 4.70
N ILE A 47 12.84 9.00 4.79
CA ILE A 47 12.13 9.68 5.88
C ILE A 47 10.63 9.32 5.85
N LEU A 48 10.00 9.38 4.69
CA LEU A 48 8.59 9.07 4.55
C LEU A 48 8.28 7.61 4.87
N ASP A 49 9.14 6.66 4.47
CA ASP A 49 8.98 5.24 4.77
C ASP A 49 9.12 4.95 6.28
N ALA A 50 10.14 5.54 6.92
CA ALA A 50 10.34 5.40 8.35
C ALA A 50 9.17 6.02 9.15
N ALA A 51 8.70 7.19 8.73
CA ALA A 51 7.57 7.86 9.34
C ALA A 51 6.26 7.06 9.17
N GLU A 52 6.01 6.51 7.96
CA GLU A 52 4.86 5.64 7.70
C GLU A 52 4.83 4.43 8.63
N GLU A 53 5.98 3.77 8.83
CA GLU A 53 6.08 2.64 9.75
C GLU A 53 5.80 3.04 11.20
N LEU A 54 6.37 4.15 11.65
CA LEU A 54 6.19 4.62 13.03
C LEU A 54 4.75 5.10 13.29
N PHE A 55 4.20 5.92 12.39
CA PHE A 55 2.85 6.44 12.52
C PHE A 55 1.80 5.33 12.44
N SER A 56 1.98 4.31 11.59
CA SER A 56 1.04 3.19 11.50
C SER A 56 0.91 2.41 12.81
N LYS A 57 1.97 2.37 13.63
CA LYS A 57 2.02 1.66 14.89
C LYS A 57 1.61 2.50 16.09
N HIS A 58 2.02 3.76 16.11
CA HIS A 58 1.95 4.62 17.31
C HIS A 58 1.04 5.84 17.14
N GLY A 59 0.45 6.01 15.94
CA GLY A 59 -0.38 7.15 15.61
C GLY A 59 0.38 8.47 15.53
N LEU A 60 -0.32 9.54 15.18
CA LEU A 60 0.27 10.89 15.09
C LEU A 60 0.86 11.34 16.43
N TYR A 61 0.16 11.09 17.51
CA TYR A 61 0.56 11.61 18.83
C TYR A 61 1.71 10.81 19.47
N GLY A 62 1.84 9.53 19.17
CA GLY A 62 2.86 8.64 19.71
C GLY A 62 4.25 8.74 19.05
N VAL A 63 4.41 9.61 18.02
CA VAL A 63 5.67 9.74 17.27
C VAL A 63 6.14 11.19 17.27
N THR A 64 7.46 11.39 17.39
CA THR A 64 8.11 12.70 17.25
C THR A 64 9.01 12.75 16.01
N LEU A 65 9.37 13.96 15.56
CA LEU A 65 10.38 14.10 14.50
C LEU A 65 11.74 13.53 14.89
N LYS A 66 12.07 13.50 16.18
CA LYS A 66 13.30 12.87 16.69
C LYS A 66 13.29 11.36 16.53
N ASP A 67 12.14 10.71 16.75
CA ASP A 67 11.99 9.27 16.57
C ASP A 67 12.20 8.88 15.11
N VAL A 68 11.64 9.66 14.18
CA VAL A 68 11.85 9.44 12.73
C VAL A 68 13.31 9.68 12.36
N ALA A 69 13.93 10.76 12.83
CA ALA A 69 15.35 11.03 12.58
C ALA A 69 16.25 9.88 13.07
N HIS A 70 16.00 9.38 14.29
CA HIS A 70 16.72 8.23 14.85
C HIS A 70 16.53 6.96 13.99
N ARG A 71 15.30 6.72 13.55
CA ARG A 71 14.96 5.55 12.71
C ARG A 71 15.67 5.56 11.35
N VAL A 72 15.86 6.75 10.77
CA VAL A 72 16.58 6.96 9.48
C VAL A 72 18.09 7.02 9.67
N GLY A 73 18.57 7.27 10.90
CA GLY A 73 19.99 7.44 11.19
C GLY A 73 20.53 8.83 10.85
N VAL A 74 19.69 9.87 10.94
CA VAL A 74 20.07 11.25 10.64
C VAL A 74 19.92 12.16 11.86
N HIS A 75 20.61 13.30 11.83
CA HIS A 75 20.46 14.29 12.90
C HIS A 75 19.09 14.98 12.82
N HIS A 76 18.46 15.25 13.98
CA HIS A 76 17.11 15.79 14.05
C HIS A 76 16.92 17.15 13.37
N THR A 77 17.99 17.97 13.28
CA THR A 77 17.94 19.25 12.54
C THR A 77 17.63 19.06 11.05
N LEU A 78 17.98 17.92 10.48
CA LEU A 78 17.64 17.60 9.10
C LEU A 78 16.12 17.44 8.90
N MET A 79 15.44 16.90 9.91
CA MET A 79 13.96 16.80 9.88
C MET A 79 13.31 18.16 9.81
N ASN A 80 13.80 19.14 10.60
CA ASN A 80 13.28 20.51 10.58
C ASN A 80 13.51 21.21 9.21
N TYR A 81 14.56 20.79 8.48
CA TYR A 81 14.83 21.29 7.15
C TYR A 81 13.82 20.74 6.11
N TYR A 82 13.43 19.48 6.23
CA TYR A 82 12.47 18.84 5.31
C TYR A 82 11.02 19.14 5.69
N PHE A 83 10.70 19.14 6.98
CA PHE A 83 9.33 19.27 7.49
C PHE A 83 9.30 20.29 8.63
N LYS A 84 8.47 21.31 8.47
CA LYS A 84 8.30 22.38 9.45
C LYS A 84 7.87 21.82 10.83
N ASP A 85 7.00 20.83 10.83
CA ASP A 85 6.45 20.19 12.01
C ASP A 85 6.01 18.74 11.72
N LYS A 86 5.63 18.02 12.76
CA LYS A 86 5.20 16.63 12.70
C LYS A 86 3.93 16.45 11.86
N LYS A 87 2.99 17.40 11.90
CA LYS A 87 1.75 17.34 11.12
C LYS A 87 2.05 17.38 9.62
N LYS A 88 2.96 18.26 9.20
CA LYS A 88 3.40 18.34 7.79
C LYS A 88 4.07 17.05 7.31
N LEU A 89 4.87 16.41 8.17
CA LEU A 89 5.43 15.09 7.85
C LEU A 89 4.32 14.06 7.71
N PHE A 90 3.36 14.04 8.63
CA PHE A 90 2.24 13.11 8.60
C PHE A 90 1.38 13.30 7.35
N ASP A 91 1.03 14.55 7.03
CA ASP A 91 0.27 14.92 5.82
C ASP A 91 0.98 14.39 4.56
N ALA A 92 2.31 14.56 4.47
CA ALA A 92 3.10 14.09 3.34
C ALA A 92 3.11 12.54 3.24
N VAL A 93 3.28 11.85 4.37
CA VAL A 93 3.21 10.38 4.44
C VAL A 93 1.86 9.88 3.96
N PHE A 94 0.77 10.48 4.45
CA PHE A 94 -0.58 10.06 4.08
C PHE A 94 -0.90 10.35 2.61
N ALA A 95 -0.62 11.59 2.16
CA ALA A 95 -0.90 12.03 0.79
C ALA A 95 -0.21 11.16 -0.26
N ARG A 96 1.02 10.70 -0.02
CA ARG A 96 1.81 9.86 -0.94
C ARG A 96 1.03 8.63 -1.42
N ARG A 97 0.30 7.99 -0.51
CA ARG A 97 -0.49 6.78 -0.81
C ARG A 97 -1.94 7.10 -1.16
N ALA A 98 -2.53 8.10 -0.50
CA ALA A 98 -3.92 8.50 -0.72
C ALA A 98 -4.17 8.92 -2.18
N VAL A 99 -3.23 9.62 -2.80
CA VAL A 99 -3.33 10.00 -4.22
C VAL A 99 -3.38 8.75 -5.12
N VAL A 100 -2.58 7.73 -4.83
CA VAL A 100 -2.56 6.49 -5.64
C VAL A 100 -3.89 5.74 -5.50
N THR A 101 -4.41 5.59 -4.26
CA THR A 101 -5.67 4.88 -4.02
C THR A 101 -6.85 5.62 -4.63
N SER A 102 -6.94 6.95 -4.43
CA SER A 102 -8.03 7.77 -4.97
C SER A 102 -8.05 7.75 -6.50
N THR A 103 -6.89 7.91 -7.15
CA THR A 103 -6.79 7.88 -8.61
C THR A 103 -7.24 6.53 -9.18
N ARG A 104 -6.75 5.43 -8.60
CA ARG A 104 -7.13 4.08 -9.05
C ARG A 104 -8.62 3.79 -8.86
N ARG A 105 -9.20 4.24 -7.72
CA ARG A 105 -10.63 4.07 -7.47
C ARG A 105 -11.49 4.85 -8.45
N ILE A 106 -11.15 6.12 -8.73
CA ILE A 106 -11.87 6.93 -9.71
C ILE A 106 -11.82 6.24 -11.07
N GLN A 107 -10.64 5.81 -11.51
CA GLN A 107 -10.47 5.11 -12.77
C GLN A 107 -11.33 3.83 -12.83
N ALA A 108 -11.31 3.00 -11.80
CA ALA A 108 -12.10 1.76 -11.74
C ALA A 108 -13.61 2.03 -11.77
N LEU A 109 -14.07 3.09 -11.09
CA LEU A 109 -15.49 3.51 -11.11
C LEU A 109 -15.91 4.02 -12.50
N ASP A 110 -15.05 4.77 -13.19
CA ASP A 110 -15.30 5.28 -14.54
C ASP A 110 -15.33 4.16 -15.58
N GLU A 111 -14.36 3.23 -15.50
CA GLU A 111 -14.33 2.03 -16.34
C GLU A 111 -15.57 1.15 -16.14
N TYR A 112 -16.00 0.99 -14.88
CA TYR A 112 -17.21 0.24 -14.56
C TYR A 112 -18.48 0.91 -15.10
N GLU A 113 -18.65 2.23 -14.95
CA GLU A 113 -19.78 2.96 -15.53
C GLU A 113 -19.83 2.80 -17.06
N ALA A 114 -18.68 2.95 -17.72
CA ALA A 114 -18.57 2.78 -19.17
C ALA A 114 -18.95 1.35 -19.61
N ALA A 115 -18.44 0.33 -18.91
CA ALA A 115 -18.71 -1.07 -19.22
C ALA A 115 -20.21 -1.45 -19.06
N THR A 116 -20.87 -0.85 -18.07
CA THR A 116 -22.30 -1.09 -17.79
C THR A 116 -23.25 -0.21 -18.63
N LYS A 117 -22.70 0.69 -19.46
CA LYS A 117 -23.48 1.63 -20.29
C LYS A 117 -24.50 2.42 -19.45
N GLY A 118 -24.09 2.86 -18.27
CA GLY A 118 -24.92 3.63 -17.34
C GLY A 118 -26.01 2.82 -16.61
N LYS A 119 -25.92 1.50 -16.60
CA LYS A 119 -26.81 0.59 -15.84
C LYS A 119 -26.01 -0.18 -14.78
N PRO A 120 -25.44 0.50 -13.77
CA PRO A 120 -24.65 -0.16 -12.75
C PRO A 120 -25.53 -1.01 -11.83
N THR A 121 -24.92 -2.03 -11.23
CA THR A 121 -25.47 -2.74 -10.07
C THR A 121 -24.81 -2.24 -8.80
N VAL A 122 -25.47 -2.39 -7.64
CA VAL A 122 -24.92 -2.02 -6.34
C VAL A 122 -23.59 -2.78 -6.07
N GLU A 123 -23.63 -4.10 -6.25
CA GLU A 123 -22.46 -4.94 -6.04
C GLU A 123 -21.29 -4.56 -6.96
N GLY A 124 -21.56 -4.32 -8.23
CA GLY A 124 -20.53 -3.96 -9.20
C GLY A 124 -19.88 -2.60 -8.88
N ALA A 125 -20.67 -1.59 -8.48
CA ALA A 125 -20.14 -0.30 -8.05
C ALA A 125 -19.29 -0.43 -6.78
N LEU A 126 -19.75 -1.24 -5.81
CA LEU A 126 -18.99 -1.52 -4.59
C LEU A 126 -17.68 -2.29 -4.88
N ARG A 127 -17.71 -3.26 -5.82
CA ARG A 127 -16.48 -3.95 -6.24
C ARG A 127 -15.48 -3.00 -6.89
N ALA A 128 -15.91 -2.16 -7.80
CA ALA A 128 -15.04 -1.17 -8.43
C ALA A 128 -14.38 -0.24 -7.40
N PHE A 129 -15.09 0.12 -6.34
CA PHE A 129 -14.60 0.96 -5.26
C PHE A 129 -13.69 0.21 -4.27
N LEU A 130 -14.03 -1.01 -3.85
CA LEU A 130 -13.37 -1.73 -2.76
C LEU A 130 -12.21 -2.59 -3.26
N ASP A 131 -12.40 -3.32 -4.37
CA ASP A 131 -11.44 -4.34 -4.83
C ASP A 131 -10.12 -3.70 -5.26
N THR A 132 -10.17 -2.50 -5.82
CA THR A 132 -8.98 -1.73 -6.23
C THR A 132 -8.02 -1.47 -5.07
N ASP A 133 -8.56 -1.12 -3.91
CA ASP A 133 -7.74 -0.92 -2.69
C ASP A 133 -7.31 -2.25 -2.08
N LEU A 134 -8.24 -3.20 -1.98
CA LEU A 134 -7.93 -4.51 -1.39
C LEU A 134 -6.80 -5.21 -2.16
N ASP A 135 -6.72 -5.04 -3.49
CA ASP A 135 -5.62 -5.56 -4.30
C ASP A 135 -4.27 -4.92 -3.93
N LEU A 136 -4.25 -3.64 -3.59
CA LEU A 136 -3.03 -2.98 -3.11
C LEU A 136 -2.55 -3.58 -1.77
N TYR A 137 -3.46 -3.93 -0.87
CA TYR A 137 -3.11 -4.56 0.41
C TYR A 137 -2.70 -6.03 0.25
N ILE A 138 -3.26 -6.75 -0.72
CA ILE A 138 -2.89 -8.12 -1.05
C ILE A 138 -1.50 -8.17 -1.68
N GLN A 139 -1.23 -7.32 -2.67
CA GLN A 139 -0.03 -7.38 -3.51
C GLN A 139 1.12 -6.52 -2.98
N GLY A 140 0.82 -5.41 -2.35
CA GLY A 140 1.78 -4.35 -2.01
C GLY A 140 2.54 -4.54 -0.70
N GLY A 141 2.33 -5.66 0.00
CA GLY A 141 3.10 -6.04 1.18
C GLY A 141 2.90 -5.12 2.40
N LYS A 142 3.92 -5.09 3.26
CA LYS A 142 3.87 -4.40 4.58
C LYS A 142 3.56 -2.91 4.46
N THR A 143 4.10 -2.22 3.46
CA THR A 143 3.95 -0.77 3.29
C THR A 143 2.50 -0.38 3.05
N TRP A 144 1.80 -1.09 2.15
CA TRP A 144 0.37 -0.85 1.93
C TRP A 144 -0.48 -1.20 3.13
N LYS A 145 -0.13 -2.27 3.86
CA LYS A 145 -0.80 -2.63 5.12
C LYS A 145 -0.61 -1.55 6.20
N ASN A 146 0.57 -0.93 6.28
CA ASN A 146 0.82 0.21 7.17
C ASN A 146 -0.06 1.41 6.79
N TYR A 147 -0.14 1.73 5.50
CA TYR A 147 -1.01 2.80 5.03
C TYR A 147 -2.49 2.54 5.35
N GLY A 148 -2.98 1.30 5.18
CA GLY A 148 -4.34 0.93 5.55
C GLY A 148 -4.63 1.18 7.04
N ALA A 149 -3.72 0.76 7.93
CA ALA A 149 -3.83 1.02 9.36
C ALA A 149 -3.80 2.54 9.67
N LEU A 150 -2.99 3.29 8.93
CA LEU A 150 -2.93 4.75 9.04
C LEU A 150 -4.27 5.40 8.62
N GLY A 151 -4.85 4.95 7.50
CA GLY A 151 -6.15 5.41 7.02
C GLY A 151 -7.27 5.18 8.04
N ALA A 152 -7.27 4.02 8.70
CA ALA A 152 -8.22 3.74 9.77
C ALA A 152 -8.05 4.68 10.98
N GLN A 153 -6.82 5.06 11.35
CA GLN A 153 -6.57 6.03 12.42
C GLN A 153 -7.02 7.44 12.02
N VAL A 154 -6.69 7.88 10.80
CA VAL A 154 -7.08 9.19 10.26
C VAL A 154 -8.59 9.35 10.28
N ALA A 155 -9.33 8.39 9.75
CA ALA A 155 -10.78 8.45 9.68
C ALA A 155 -11.48 8.47 11.06
N ASN A 156 -10.80 8.02 12.10
CA ASN A 156 -11.31 8.04 13.48
C ASN A 156 -10.81 9.23 14.31
N THR A 157 -10.18 10.24 13.69
CA THR A 157 -9.66 11.42 14.38
C THR A 157 -10.36 12.68 13.88
N PRO A 158 -11.36 13.22 14.62
CA PRO A 158 -12.21 14.30 14.11
C PRO A 158 -11.50 15.62 13.79
N GLU A 159 -10.52 16.00 14.62
CA GLU A 159 -9.93 17.35 14.59
C GLU A 159 -9.11 17.65 13.32
N TRP A 160 -8.34 16.67 12.82
CA TRP A 160 -7.47 16.85 11.67
C TRP A 160 -7.63 15.76 10.61
N GLY A 161 -8.19 14.63 11.01
CA GLY A 161 -8.41 13.50 10.11
C GLY A 161 -9.50 13.80 9.09
N ALA A 162 -10.56 14.50 9.49
CA ALA A 162 -11.63 14.91 8.58
C ALA A 162 -11.09 15.70 7.39
N GLU A 163 -10.25 16.74 7.61
CA GLU A 163 -9.65 17.53 6.54
C GLU A 163 -8.84 16.70 5.53
N LEU A 164 -8.11 15.68 6.02
CA LEU A 164 -7.36 14.77 5.16
C LEU A 164 -8.28 13.84 4.39
N MET A 165 -9.33 13.32 5.02
CA MET A 165 -10.32 12.46 4.36
C MET A 165 -11.05 13.24 3.28
N ASP A 166 -11.57 14.42 3.58
CA ASP A 166 -12.27 15.28 2.63
C ASP A 166 -11.40 15.59 1.40
N ARG A 167 -10.17 16.04 1.63
CA ARG A 167 -9.24 16.41 0.57
C ARG A 167 -8.91 15.27 -0.39
N HIS A 168 -8.70 14.06 0.15
CA HIS A 168 -8.20 12.94 -0.64
C HIS A 168 -9.28 11.98 -1.13
N PHE A 169 -10.42 11.89 -0.43
CA PHE A 169 -11.40 10.84 -0.71
C PHE A 169 -12.78 11.36 -1.13
N ASP A 170 -13.19 12.57 -0.80
CA ASP A 170 -14.51 13.09 -1.21
C ASP A 170 -14.78 12.93 -2.70
N PRO A 171 -13.85 13.26 -3.62
CA PRO A 171 -14.13 13.10 -5.04
C PRO A 171 -14.45 11.65 -5.43
N VAL A 172 -13.74 10.67 -4.85
CA VAL A 172 -13.98 9.26 -5.13
C VAL A 172 -15.24 8.74 -4.45
N VAL A 173 -15.55 9.23 -3.27
CA VAL A 173 -16.78 8.89 -2.53
C VAL A 173 -18.01 9.39 -3.28
N LEU A 174 -18.01 10.66 -3.68
CA LEU A 174 -19.12 11.25 -4.46
C LEU A 174 -19.30 10.54 -5.81
N ARG A 175 -18.20 10.05 -6.39
CA ARG A 175 -18.26 9.23 -7.62
C ARG A 175 -18.96 7.89 -7.40
N LEU A 176 -18.65 7.21 -6.29
CA LEU A 176 -19.38 5.98 -5.88
C LEU A 176 -20.86 6.27 -5.61
N ILE A 177 -21.15 7.32 -4.82
CA ILE A 177 -22.54 7.72 -4.51
C ILE A 177 -23.36 7.94 -5.79
N LYS A 178 -22.78 8.58 -6.80
CA LYS A 178 -23.42 8.75 -8.11
C LYS A 178 -23.83 7.41 -8.73
N LEU A 179 -22.93 6.42 -8.71
CA LEU A 179 -23.24 5.09 -9.27
C LEU A 179 -24.28 4.34 -8.45
N LEU A 180 -24.25 4.47 -7.10
CA LEU A 180 -25.25 3.87 -6.24
C LEU A 180 -26.64 4.49 -6.46
N LYS A 181 -26.74 5.81 -6.66
CA LYS A 181 -28.00 6.49 -7.02
C LYS A 181 -28.55 5.98 -8.37
N LEU A 182 -27.68 5.72 -9.35
CA LEU A 182 -28.09 5.13 -10.63
C LEU A 182 -28.55 3.68 -10.48
N ALA A 183 -27.90 2.90 -9.60
CA ALA A 183 -28.26 1.50 -9.34
C ALA A 183 -29.57 1.37 -8.53
N LEU A 184 -29.88 2.37 -7.70
CA LEU A 184 -31.01 2.38 -6.75
C LEU A 184 -31.84 3.67 -6.90
N PRO A 185 -32.48 3.89 -8.06
CA PRO A 185 -33.18 5.16 -8.34
C PRO A 185 -34.40 5.41 -7.43
N TYR A 186 -34.85 4.41 -6.71
CA TYR A 186 -35.99 4.47 -5.78
C TYR A 186 -35.55 4.59 -4.31
N CYS A 187 -34.26 4.54 -4.03
CA CYS A 187 -33.70 4.69 -2.68
C CYS A 187 -33.64 6.15 -2.28
N SER A 188 -33.91 6.44 -1.01
CA SER A 188 -33.72 7.80 -0.50
C SER A 188 -32.25 8.19 -0.53
N GLU A 189 -31.97 9.47 -0.73
CA GLU A 189 -30.59 9.96 -0.69
C GLU A 189 -29.95 9.72 0.69
N GLU A 190 -30.72 9.88 1.76
CA GLU A 190 -30.31 9.61 3.12
C GLU A 190 -29.85 8.16 3.31
N ASP A 191 -30.63 7.19 2.85
CA ASP A 191 -30.30 5.76 2.97
C ASP A 191 -29.04 5.39 2.16
N ILE A 192 -28.80 6.05 1.02
CA ILE A 192 -27.56 5.86 0.23
C ILE A 192 -26.35 6.36 1.01
N PHE A 193 -26.44 7.53 1.68
CA PHE A 193 -25.33 8.04 2.48
C PHE A 193 -25.09 7.19 3.74
N TRP A 194 -26.13 6.73 4.40
CA TRP A 194 -25.99 5.78 5.53
C TRP A 194 -25.37 4.46 5.08
N GLY A 195 -25.81 3.92 3.94
CA GLY A 195 -25.20 2.72 3.37
C GLY A 195 -23.71 2.90 3.07
N TYR A 196 -23.32 4.03 2.49
CA TYR A 196 -21.91 4.38 2.31
C TYR A 196 -21.16 4.47 3.66
N HIS A 197 -21.75 5.10 4.67
CA HIS A 197 -21.17 5.18 6.02
C HIS A 197 -20.87 3.79 6.59
N PHE A 198 -21.78 2.84 6.43
CA PHE A 198 -21.58 1.45 6.87
C PHE A 198 -20.48 0.74 6.07
N VAL A 199 -20.40 0.96 4.75
CA VAL A 199 -19.30 0.46 3.90
C VAL A 199 -17.95 1.00 4.40
N SER A 200 -17.87 2.30 4.66
CA SER A 200 -16.67 2.94 5.20
C SER A 200 -16.27 2.35 6.55
N GLY A 201 -17.21 2.19 7.48
CA GLY A 201 -16.94 1.60 8.79
C GLY A 201 -16.40 0.17 8.68
N ALA A 202 -16.98 -0.66 7.82
CA ALA A 202 -16.51 -2.03 7.60
C ALA A 202 -15.12 -2.07 6.96
N LEU A 203 -14.86 -1.21 5.97
CA LEU A 203 -13.55 -1.10 5.34
C LEU A 203 -12.49 -0.66 6.36
N LEU A 204 -12.74 0.42 7.09
CA LEU A 204 -11.79 0.99 8.06
C LEU A 204 -11.47 0.01 9.19
N LEU A 205 -12.47 -0.72 9.72
CA LEU A 205 -12.23 -1.77 10.71
C LEU A 205 -11.37 -2.91 10.14
N THR A 206 -11.60 -3.28 8.89
CA THR A 206 -10.78 -4.27 8.18
C THR A 206 -9.34 -3.80 8.06
N LEU A 207 -9.12 -2.55 7.63
CA LEU A 207 -7.79 -1.97 7.46
C LEU A 207 -7.03 -1.78 8.78
N ALA A 208 -7.74 -1.61 9.89
CA ALA A 208 -7.15 -1.51 11.23
C ALA A 208 -6.47 -2.80 11.69
N ARG A 209 -6.86 -3.96 11.16
CA ARG A 209 -6.27 -5.30 11.44
C ARG A 209 -6.08 -5.56 12.93
N THR A 210 -7.14 -5.39 13.70
CA THR A 210 -7.09 -5.43 15.17
C THR A 210 -6.82 -6.82 15.75
N GLY A 211 -6.83 -7.88 14.94
CA GLY A 211 -6.74 -9.26 15.40
C GLY A 211 -7.99 -9.75 16.18
N ARG A 212 -9.04 -8.91 16.27
CA ARG A 212 -10.24 -9.28 17.04
C ARG A 212 -11.00 -10.45 16.42
N ILE A 213 -11.16 -10.45 15.08
CA ILE A 213 -11.85 -11.52 14.39
C ILE A 213 -11.11 -12.85 14.51
N ASP A 214 -9.77 -12.81 14.53
CA ASP A 214 -8.91 -13.98 14.70
C ASP A 214 -9.26 -14.69 16.03
N LYS A 215 -9.32 -13.93 17.11
CA LYS A 215 -9.64 -14.43 18.44
C LYS A 215 -11.09 -14.92 18.54
N LEU A 216 -12.05 -14.13 18.06
CA LEU A 216 -13.48 -14.47 18.14
C LEU A 216 -13.82 -15.72 17.36
N SER A 217 -13.13 -15.97 16.24
CA SER A 217 -13.38 -17.12 15.38
C SER A 217 -12.56 -18.36 15.78
N GLY A 218 -11.74 -18.29 16.83
CA GLY A 218 -10.82 -19.38 17.20
C GLY A 218 -9.78 -19.66 16.12
N GLY A 219 -9.42 -18.64 15.32
CA GLY A 219 -8.46 -18.77 14.22
C GLY A 219 -9.06 -19.19 12.87
N LEU A 220 -10.39 -19.36 12.78
CA LEU A 220 -11.09 -19.67 11.51
C LEU A 220 -10.97 -18.51 10.50
N CYS A 221 -10.95 -17.28 10.98
CA CYS A 221 -10.76 -16.07 10.17
C CYS A 221 -9.49 -15.35 10.59
N SER A 222 -8.85 -14.67 9.64
CA SER A 222 -7.68 -13.83 9.91
C SER A 222 -7.94 -12.39 9.48
N SER A 223 -7.63 -11.44 10.34
CA SER A 223 -7.65 -10.00 10.03
C SER A 223 -6.60 -9.59 8.98
N GLU A 224 -5.66 -10.46 8.67
CA GLU A 224 -4.65 -10.28 7.62
C GLU A 224 -5.08 -10.84 6.25
N ASP A 225 -6.21 -11.58 6.19
CA ASP A 225 -6.69 -12.21 4.95
C ASP A 225 -7.57 -11.26 4.13
N PHE A 226 -6.93 -10.31 3.44
CA PHE A 226 -7.62 -9.38 2.54
C PHE A 226 -8.25 -10.08 1.32
N ALA A 227 -7.78 -11.25 0.93
CA ALA A 227 -8.40 -12.02 -0.15
C ALA A 227 -9.77 -12.56 0.27
N ALA A 228 -9.89 -13.04 1.52
CA ALA A 228 -11.16 -13.45 2.09
C ALA A 228 -12.14 -12.28 2.22
N VAL A 229 -11.65 -11.08 2.58
CA VAL A 229 -12.44 -9.84 2.62
C VAL A 229 -12.93 -9.46 1.23
N LYS A 230 -12.04 -9.40 0.24
CA LYS A 230 -12.37 -9.07 -1.16
C LYS A 230 -13.46 -9.96 -1.71
N LYS A 231 -13.41 -11.26 -1.41
CA LYS A 231 -14.43 -12.23 -1.85
C LYS A 231 -15.83 -11.92 -1.30
N ARG A 232 -15.95 -11.29 -0.13
CA ARG A 232 -17.20 -11.22 0.65
C ARG A 232 -17.77 -9.81 0.80
N MET A 233 -16.92 -8.81 0.97
CA MET A 233 -17.35 -7.49 1.45
C MET A 233 -18.33 -6.82 0.51
N ALA A 234 -18.04 -6.75 -0.80
CA ALA A 234 -18.94 -6.10 -1.76
C ALA A 234 -20.31 -6.76 -1.83
N THR A 235 -20.38 -8.09 -1.85
CA THR A 235 -21.63 -8.84 -1.87
C THR A 235 -22.44 -8.63 -0.59
N PHE A 236 -21.77 -8.68 0.58
CA PHE A 236 -22.42 -8.45 1.87
C PHE A 236 -23.01 -7.04 1.97
N MET A 237 -22.24 -6.04 1.57
CA MET A 237 -22.68 -4.64 1.60
C MET A 237 -23.80 -4.37 0.58
N ALA A 238 -23.72 -4.97 -0.61
CA ALA A 238 -24.79 -4.87 -1.60
C ALA A 238 -26.12 -5.42 -1.06
N GLY A 239 -26.09 -6.56 -0.34
CA GLY A 239 -27.27 -7.10 0.34
C GLY A 239 -27.86 -6.11 1.34
N GLY A 240 -27.02 -5.41 2.12
CA GLY A 240 -27.45 -4.35 3.03
C GLY A 240 -28.16 -3.19 2.32
N PHE A 241 -27.57 -2.66 1.25
CA PHE A 241 -28.21 -1.62 0.43
C PHE A 241 -29.58 -2.09 -0.12
N LEU A 242 -29.64 -3.29 -0.69
CA LEU A 242 -30.88 -3.82 -1.25
C LEU A 242 -31.96 -4.03 -0.19
N ALA A 243 -31.57 -4.42 1.02
CA ALA A 243 -32.52 -4.59 2.14
C ALA A 243 -33.08 -3.25 2.64
N VAL A 244 -32.22 -2.22 2.76
CA VAL A 244 -32.63 -0.89 3.24
C VAL A 244 -33.40 -0.12 2.16
N CYS A 245 -32.93 -0.15 0.91
CA CYS A 245 -33.53 0.56 -0.21
C CYS A 245 -34.62 -0.25 -0.96
N GLY A 246 -34.87 -1.49 -0.55
CA GLY A 246 -35.91 -2.33 -1.18
C GLY A 246 -37.29 -1.70 -1.06
N LYS A 247 -38.15 -1.93 -2.05
CA LYS A 247 -39.54 -1.49 -1.97
C LYS A 247 -40.17 -2.13 -0.74
N ARG A 248 -40.55 -1.29 0.21
CA ARG A 248 -41.47 -1.67 1.29
C ARG A 248 -42.86 -1.95 0.72
#